data_8ddc02261179ed801f72d62c10fcf8c4
#
_entry.id   8ddc02261179ed801f72d62c10fcf8c4
#
_cell.length_a   1.000
_cell.length_b   1.000
_cell.length_c   1.000
_cell.angle_alpha   90.00
_cell.angle_beta   90.00
_cell.angle_gamma   90.00
#
_symmetry.space_group_name_H-M   'P 1'
#
loop_
_entity.id
_entity.type
_entity.pdbx_description
1 polymer ?
#
loop_
_entity_poly.entity_id
_entity_poly.type
_entity_poly.pdbx_seq_one_letter_code
_entity_poly.pdbx_strand_id
1 'polypeptide(L)'
;NGVTVDGLNIKDSKLVTANSVVEANMSANSVDSDSYVDGSIDGVHLSSNVITGQTAETSVANDDLVLLSDTSASAGLKKMTVANLVANAGGLTLISSQKTYQTGTVTALDFQNVFTDTYDMYVIDVIGWRPTTADRNLNFRFRVSSGLITSSDYALVATSLDQDGNTATRVSAGDTQGYIFQMGSENSMSGFARCYVPRPQGMGTYKPRLFGTSTNIQNSGSDLTSDRIANKLDNTNALTGIYFFDVDGSVIYGLQIKIYGVA
;
A
#
# COMPACT_ATOMS: atom_id res chain seq x y z
N ASN A 1 36.65 -11.41 -63.09
CA ASN A 1 36.04 -10.36 -63.85
C ASN A 1 34.70 -10.03 -63.24
N GLY A 2 34.66 -9.06 -62.35
CA GLY A 2 33.43 -8.55 -61.78
C GLY A 2 32.67 -7.76 -62.84
N VAL A 3 31.44 -8.12 -63.11
CA VAL A 3 30.50 -7.30 -63.88
C VAL A 3 29.96 -6.25 -62.92
N THR A 4 30.38 -5.00 -63.08
CA THR A 4 29.78 -3.85 -62.45
C THR A 4 28.50 -3.52 -63.21
N VAL A 5 27.34 -3.67 -62.60
CA VAL A 5 26.08 -3.25 -63.22
C VAL A 5 25.68 -1.95 -62.54
N ASP A 6 26.16 -0.83 -63.10
CA ASP A 6 25.74 0.50 -62.71
C ASP A 6 24.31 0.74 -63.21
N GLY A 7 23.41 1.02 -62.29
CA GLY A 7 22.03 1.43 -62.60
C GLY A 7 21.04 0.30 -62.88
N LEU A 8 21.31 -0.94 -62.44
CA LEU A 8 20.35 -2.04 -62.60
C LEU A 8 19.22 -1.87 -61.58
N ASN A 9 18.07 -1.48 -62.09
CA ASN A 9 16.82 -1.48 -61.34
C ASN A 9 16.24 -2.93 -61.35
N ILE A 10 16.57 -3.71 -60.35
CA ILE A 10 16.13 -5.12 -60.25
C ILE A 10 14.66 -5.10 -59.80
N LYS A 11 13.75 -5.16 -60.78
CA LYS A 11 12.30 -5.20 -60.50
C LYS A 11 11.79 -6.64 -60.18
N ASP A 12 12.58 -7.67 -60.44
CA ASP A 12 12.20 -9.06 -60.15
C ASP A 12 13.09 -9.65 -59.10
N SER A 13 12.45 -10.12 -58.03
CA SER A 13 13.01 -10.67 -56.80
C SER A 13 13.86 -11.94 -56.90
N LYS A 14 14.38 -12.26 -58.08
CA LYS A 14 15.13 -13.51 -58.35
C LYS A 14 16.64 -13.40 -58.42
N LEU A 15 17.22 -12.22 -58.20
CA LEU A 15 18.66 -12.04 -58.26
C LEU A 15 19.38 -12.30 -56.91
N VAL A 16 18.65 -12.44 -55.84
CA VAL A 16 19.22 -12.73 -54.52
C VAL A 16 18.95 -14.19 -54.16
N THR A 17 19.98 -14.99 -54.17
CA THR A 17 19.89 -16.37 -53.67
C THR A 17 19.77 -16.34 -52.14
N ALA A 18 19.18 -17.40 -51.55
CA ALA A 18 19.11 -17.49 -50.09
C ALA A 18 20.52 -17.31 -49.50
N ASN A 19 20.63 -16.49 -48.48
CA ASN A 19 21.86 -16.09 -47.75
C ASN A 19 22.88 -15.26 -48.57
N SER A 20 22.47 -14.63 -49.67
CA SER A 20 23.36 -13.76 -50.47
C SER A 20 23.56 -12.36 -49.88
N VAL A 21 22.64 -11.92 -49.02
CA VAL A 21 22.80 -10.68 -48.24
C VAL A 21 23.38 -11.08 -46.89
N VAL A 22 24.65 -10.83 -46.70
CA VAL A 22 25.39 -11.07 -45.43
C VAL A 22 25.74 -9.73 -44.78
N GLU A 23 26.07 -9.74 -43.50
CA GLU A 23 26.41 -8.53 -42.72
C GLU A 23 27.43 -7.64 -43.46
N ALA A 24 28.43 -8.23 -44.08
CA ALA A 24 29.46 -7.50 -44.84
C ALA A 24 28.92 -6.74 -46.07
N ASN A 25 27.71 -7.05 -46.53
CA ASN A 25 27.05 -6.41 -47.66
C ASN A 25 26.10 -5.28 -47.27
N MET A 26 25.93 -5.08 -45.93
CA MET A 26 25.07 -4.06 -45.42
C MET A 26 25.90 -2.94 -44.77
N SER A 27 25.64 -1.71 -45.17
CA SER A 27 26.22 -0.54 -44.49
C SER A 27 25.58 -0.35 -43.11
N ALA A 28 26.30 0.28 -42.17
CA ALA A 28 25.68 0.68 -40.94
C ALA A 28 24.41 1.49 -41.18
N ASN A 29 23.33 1.17 -40.46
CA ASN A 29 22.00 1.77 -40.57
C ASN A 29 21.32 1.60 -41.94
N SER A 30 21.71 0.60 -42.74
CA SER A 30 21.08 0.28 -44.02
C SER A 30 19.74 -0.41 -43.93
N VAL A 31 19.42 -0.92 -42.76
CA VAL A 31 18.12 -1.56 -42.42
C VAL A 31 17.40 -0.68 -41.41
N ASP A 32 16.35 -0.05 -41.82
CA ASP A 32 15.50 0.82 -41.02
C ASP A 32 14.05 0.30 -40.91
N SER A 33 13.16 1.06 -40.33
CA SER A 33 11.76 0.63 -40.15
C SER A 33 11.04 0.35 -41.44
N ASP A 34 11.40 1.06 -42.55
CA ASP A 34 10.78 0.90 -43.85
C ASP A 34 11.23 -0.41 -44.54
N SER A 35 12.31 -1.01 -44.04
CA SER A 35 12.86 -2.30 -44.54
C SER A 35 12.15 -3.52 -43.95
N TYR A 36 11.28 -3.33 -42.93
CA TYR A 36 10.50 -4.38 -42.32
C TYR A 36 9.02 -4.27 -42.64
N VAL A 37 8.39 -5.40 -42.96
CA VAL A 37 6.92 -5.45 -43.05
C VAL A 37 6.36 -5.41 -41.63
N ASP A 38 5.31 -4.60 -41.41
CA ASP A 38 4.63 -4.50 -40.12
C ASP A 38 4.23 -5.89 -39.61
N GLY A 39 4.62 -6.19 -38.37
CA GLY A 39 4.39 -7.49 -37.73
C GLY A 39 5.34 -8.61 -38.14
N SER A 40 6.38 -8.34 -38.96
CA SER A 40 7.35 -9.37 -39.39
C SER A 40 8.42 -9.70 -38.34
N ILE A 41 8.59 -8.86 -37.32
CA ILE A 41 9.52 -9.10 -36.22
C ILE A 41 8.73 -9.65 -35.03
N ASP A 42 8.78 -10.91 -34.84
CA ASP A 42 8.14 -11.65 -33.73
C ASP A 42 9.19 -12.13 -32.68
N GLY A 43 8.71 -12.85 -31.67
CA GLY A 43 9.55 -13.28 -30.54
C GLY A 43 10.73 -14.17 -30.94
N VAL A 44 10.66 -14.92 -32.06
CA VAL A 44 11.76 -15.78 -32.52
C VAL A 44 12.92 -14.99 -33.12
N HIS A 45 12.66 -13.76 -33.57
CA HIS A 45 13.65 -12.85 -34.12
C HIS A 45 14.32 -11.98 -33.05
N LEU A 46 13.82 -11.99 -31.81
CA LEU A 46 14.38 -11.24 -30.68
C LEU A 46 15.28 -12.13 -29.85
N SER A 47 16.54 -11.72 -29.66
CA SER A 47 17.43 -12.38 -28.69
C SER A 47 16.91 -12.14 -27.27
N SER A 48 17.06 -13.13 -26.36
CA SER A 48 16.81 -12.96 -24.93
C SER A 48 17.61 -11.78 -24.32
N ASN A 49 18.72 -11.39 -24.94
CA ASN A 49 19.53 -10.22 -24.52
C ASN A 49 18.78 -8.88 -24.63
N VAL A 50 17.68 -8.83 -25.36
CA VAL A 50 16.78 -7.65 -25.35
C VAL A 50 16.35 -7.30 -23.92
N ILE A 51 16.22 -8.32 -23.05
CA ILE A 51 15.89 -8.16 -21.63
C ILE A 51 17.13 -8.41 -20.76
N THR A 52 17.77 -9.58 -20.91
CA THR A 52 18.85 -10.02 -20.00
C THR A 52 20.13 -9.22 -20.14
N GLY A 53 20.36 -8.58 -21.29
CA GLY A 53 21.52 -7.73 -21.55
C GLY A 53 21.37 -6.29 -21.05
N GLN A 54 20.21 -5.92 -20.49
CA GLN A 54 20.00 -4.57 -19.96
C GLN A 54 20.56 -4.46 -18.54
N THR A 55 20.94 -3.24 -18.16
CA THR A 55 21.31 -2.95 -16.77
C THR A 55 20.09 -3.12 -15.87
N ALA A 56 20.30 -3.82 -14.74
CA ALA A 56 19.22 -4.03 -13.77
C ALA A 56 18.77 -2.69 -13.15
N GLU A 57 17.46 -2.39 -13.22
CA GLU A 57 16.86 -1.31 -12.46
C GLU A 57 16.52 -1.82 -11.05
N THR A 58 17.04 -1.14 -10.03
CA THR A 58 16.83 -1.51 -8.60
C THR A 58 15.99 -0.49 -7.84
N SER A 59 15.64 0.62 -8.46
CA SER A 59 14.87 1.72 -7.86
C SER A 59 13.78 2.20 -8.84
N VAL A 60 12.76 1.37 -8.96
CA VAL A 60 11.67 1.60 -9.92
C VAL A 60 10.82 2.80 -9.50
N ALA A 61 10.62 3.76 -10.40
CA ALA A 61 9.73 4.91 -10.20
C ALA A 61 8.28 4.58 -10.61
N ASN A 62 7.33 5.32 -10.03
CA ASN A 62 5.90 5.10 -10.31
C ASN A 62 5.50 5.36 -11.77
N ASP A 63 6.23 6.22 -12.47
CA ASP A 63 6.02 6.61 -13.87
C ASP A 63 6.84 5.79 -14.87
N ASP A 64 7.71 4.88 -14.40
CA ASP A 64 8.39 3.90 -15.26
C ASP A 64 7.39 3.05 -16.03
N LEU A 65 7.77 2.63 -17.23
CA LEU A 65 6.87 1.99 -18.17
C LEU A 65 7.20 0.50 -18.35
N VAL A 66 6.17 -0.32 -18.32
CA VAL A 66 6.21 -1.73 -18.67
C VAL A 66 5.45 -1.95 -19.99
N LEU A 67 6.06 -2.69 -20.92
CA LEU A 67 5.42 -3.11 -22.15
C LEU A 67 4.59 -4.36 -21.88
N LEU A 68 3.35 -4.37 -22.38
CA LEU A 68 2.44 -5.52 -22.26
C LEU A 68 1.68 -5.77 -23.57
N SER A 69 1.22 -6.99 -23.73
CA SER A 69 0.25 -7.36 -24.77
C SER A 69 -1.16 -7.29 -24.17
N ASP A 70 -2.01 -6.45 -24.73
CA ASP A 70 -3.39 -6.27 -24.26
C ASP A 70 -4.33 -7.23 -24.98
N THR A 71 -4.78 -8.27 -24.28
CA THR A 71 -5.69 -9.27 -24.84
C THR A 71 -7.07 -8.71 -25.19
N SER A 72 -7.53 -7.66 -24.50
CA SER A 72 -8.78 -6.96 -24.78
C SER A 72 -8.72 -6.11 -26.05
N ALA A 73 -7.52 -5.76 -26.51
CA ALA A 73 -7.25 -5.01 -27.72
C ALA A 73 -6.57 -5.89 -28.82
N SER A 74 -7.06 -7.11 -29.00
CA SER A 74 -6.55 -8.05 -30.02
C SER A 74 -5.05 -8.36 -29.87
N ALA A 75 -4.57 -8.44 -28.63
CA ALA A 75 -3.17 -8.63 -28.27
C ALA A 75 -2.20 -7.53 -28.76
N GLY A 76 -2.72 -6.33 -29.02
CA GLY A 76 -1.91 -5.16 -29.36
C GLY A 76 -0.94 -4.77 -28.25
N LEU A 77 0.24 -4.30 -28.62
CA LEU A 77 1.24 -3.82 -27.65
C LEU A 77 0.78 -2.48 -27.03
N LYS A 78 0.83 -2.43 -25.71
CA LYS A 78 0.55 -1.22 -24.93
C LYS A 78 1.59 -1.02 -23.82
N LYS A 79 1.71 0.19 -23.36
CA LYS A 79 2.52 0.54 -22.18
C LYS A 79 1.62 0.72 -20.97
N MET A 80 2.13 0.31 -19.82
CA MET A 80 1.51 0.52 -18.50
C MET A 80 2.55 1.15 -17.57
N THR A 81 2.15 2.08 -16.73
CA THR A 81 3.02 2.58 -15.66
C THR A 81 3.15 1.56 -14.54
N VAL A 82 4.27 1.58 -13.83
CA VAL A 82 4.47 0.73 -12.64
C VAL A 82 3.40 1.02 -11.59
N ALA A 83 3.02 2.28 -11.39
CA ALA A 83 1.91 2.64 -10.49
C ALA A 83 0.62 1.87 -10.82
N ASN A 84 0.23 1.81 -12.10
CA ASN A 84 -0.97 1.08 -12.52
C ASN A 84 -0.82 -0.45 -12.41
N LEU A 85 0.38 -0.97 -12.67
CA LEU A 85 0.67 -2.39 -12.51
C LEU A 85 0.50 -2.83 -11.05
N VAL A 86 1.07 -2.06 -10.12
CA VAL A 86 1.01 -2.35 -8.68
C VAL A 86 -0.39 -2.14 -8.12
N ALA A 87 -1.10 -1.08 -8.57
CA ALA A 87 -2.48 -0.80 -8.15
C ALA A 87 -3.44 -1.94 -8.50
N ASN A 88 -3.21 -2.61 -9.64
CA ASN A 88 -4.04 -3.74 -10.09
C ASN A 88 -3.54 -5.12 -9.60
N ALA A 89 -2.39 -5.19 -8.94
CA ALA A 89 -1.85 -6.45 -8.43
C ALA A 89 -2.63 -7.01 -7.21
N GLY A 90 -3.58 -6.24 -6.69
CA GLY A 90 -4.32 -6.52 -5.46
C GLY A 90 -3.38 -6.54 -4.25
N GLY A 91 -3.68 -5.80 -3.21
CA GLY A 91 -2.81 -5.78 -2.03
C GLY A 91 -3.06 -4.57 -1.14
N LEU A 92 -2.13 -4.37 -0.21
CA LEU A 92 -2.14 -3.21 0.67
C LEU A 92 -1.35 -2.06 0.03
N THR A 93 -2.05 -1.00 -0.36
CA THR A 93 -1.41 0.24 -0.83
C THR A 93 -1.16 1.16 0.36
N LEU A 94 0.10 1.50 0.64
CA LEU A 94 0.44 2.44 1.72
C LEU A 94 -0.10 3.83 1.38
N ILE A 95 -1.03 4.32 2.20
CA ILE A 95 -1.64 5.65 2.06
C ILE A 95 -0.87 6.69 2.87
N SER A 96 -0.54 6.35 4.12
CA SER A 96 0.15 7.27 5.03
C SER A 96 0.93 6.51 6.10
N SER A 97 2.03 7.11 6.55
CA SER A 97 2.80 6.62 7.69
C SER A 97 3.31 7.79 8.52
N GLN A 98 3.08 7.72 9.83
CA GLN A 98 3.65 8.65 10.80
C GLN A 98 4.37 7.87 11.89
N LYS A 99 5.46 8.45 12.41
CA LYS A 99 6.28 7.84 13.46
C LYS A 99 6.70 8.88 14.48
N THR A 100 6.61 8.54 15.76
CA THR A 100 7.21 9.31 16.84
C THR A 100 8.56 8.71 17.25
N TYR A 101 9.46 9.55 17.74
CA TYR A 101 10.77 9.10 18.23
C TYR A 101 10.77 9.06 19.77
N GLN A 102 11.81 8.44 20.35
CA GLN A 102 11.93 8.30 21.81
C GLN A 102 12.23 9.61 22.55
N THR A 103 12.52 10.67 21.81
CA THR A 103 12.80 12.01 22.35
C THR A 103 11.92 13.02 21.63
N GLY A 104 10.78 13.32 22.19
CA GLY A 104 9.85 14.24 21.56
C GLY A 104 8.73 14.66 22.50
N THR A 105 7.96 15.65 22.07
CA THR A 105 6.79 16.18 22.79
C THR A 105 5.48 15.87 22.08
N VAL A 106 5.47 14.90 21.18
CA VAL A 106 4.28 14.54 20.40
C VAL A 106 3.28 13.82 21.29
N THR A 107 2.10 14.37 21.43
CA THR A 107 1.00 13.81 22.23
C THR A 107 -0.08 13.13 21.40
N ALA A 108 0.00 13.25 20.06
CA ALA A 108 -0.96 12.67 19.14
C ALA A 108 -0.38 12.49 17.73
N LEU A 109 -0.96 11.56 16.96
CA LEU A 109 -0.73 11.40 15.53
C LEU A 109 -2.04 11.66 14.78
N ASP A 110 -2.02 12.61 13.86
CA ASP A 110 -3.20 13.09 13.14
C ASP A 110 -3.10 12.74 11.65
N PHE A 111 -3.96 11.87 11.18
CA PHE A 111 -4.07 11.44 9.80
C PHE A 111 -5.29 12.07 9.15
N GLN A 112 -5.09 13.15 8.41
CA GLN A 112 -6.13 13.88 7.72
C GLN A 112 -6.23 13.44 6.26
N ASN A 113 -7.44 13.38 5.72
CA ASN A 113 -7.72 13.06 4.32
C ASN A 113 -7.12 11.73 3.83
N VAL A 114 -7.02 10.75 4.74
CA VAL A 114 -6.49 9.41 4.41
C VAL A 114 -7.58 8.44 4.01
N PHE A 115 -8.83 8.70 4.37
CA PHE A 115 -9.97 7.90 3.96
C PHE A 115 -10.67 8.57 2.77
N THR A 116 -10.71 7.85 1.66
CA THR A 116 -11.35 8.25 0.40
C THR A 116 -12.32 7.17 -0.06
N ASP A 117 -13.04 7.41 -1.13
CA ASP A 117 -13.90 6.43 -1.79
C ASP A 117 -13.14 5.45 -2.71
N THR A 118 -11.81 5.61 -2.79
CA THR A 118 -10.95 4.75 -3.63
C THR A 118 -10.89 3.31 -3.12
N TYR A 119 -11.00 3.12 -1.80
CA TYR A 119 -10.85 1.80 -1.17
C TYR A 119 -12.06 1.46 -0.31
N ASP A 120 -12.55 0.24 -0.46
CA ASP A 120 -13.66 -0.28 0.36
C ASP A 120 -13.23 -0.62 1.80
N MET A 121 -11.94 -0.86 2.03
CA MET A 121 -11.40 -1.18 3.35
C MET A 121 -10.03 -0.56 3.56
N TYR A 122 -9.77 -0.15 4.80
CA TYR A 122 -8.46 0.33 5.24
C TYR A 122 -7.91 -0.57 6.33
N VAL A 123 -6.61 -0.84 6.25
CA VAL A 123 -5.85 -1.54 7.28
C VAL A 123 -4.97 -0.53 8.00
N ILE A 124 -4.96 -0.57 9.32
CA ILE A 124 -4.15 0.30 10.17
C ILE A 124 -3.25 -0.58 11.01
N ASP A 125 -1.95 -0.49 10.78
CA ASP A 125 -0.93 -1.10 11.61
C ASP A 125 -0.43 -0.09 12.65
N VAL A 126 -0.58 -0.44 13.91
CA VAL A 126 -0.08 0.31 15.06
C VAL A 126 1.11 -0.46 15.61
N ILE A 127 2.30 0.16 15.59
CA ILE A 127 3.56 -0.52 15.89
C ILE A 127 4.30 0.26 16.97
N GLY A 128 4.59 -0.40 18.10
CA GLY A 128 5.62 0.05 19.01
C GLY A 128 5.27 1.26 19.87
N TRP A 129 4.10 1.36 20.46
CA TRP A 129 3.82 2.42 21.43
C TRP A 129 4.42 2.13 22.81
N ARG A 130 5.02 3.15 23.42
CA ARG A 130 5.57 3.11 24.77
C ARG A 130 5.10 4.33 25.56
N PRO A 131 4.16 4.16 26.51
CA PRO A 131 3.76 5.26 27.39
C PRO A 131 4.83 5.55 28.45
N THR A 132 4.86 6.76 28.98
CA THR A 132 5.78 7.19 30.05
C THR A 132 5.32 6.76 31.45
N THR A 133 4.07 6.39 31.58
CA THR A 133 3.44 5.95 32.84
C THR A 133 2.66 4.67 32.61
N ALA A 134 2.49 3.87 33.68
CA ALA A 134 1.77 2.58 33.61
C ALA A 134 0.29 2.75 33.21
N ASP A 135 -0.25 1.68 32.66
CA ASP A 135 -1.68 1.48 32.40
C ASP A 135 -2.33 2.56 31.52
N ARG A 136 -1.62 2.97 30.47
CA ARG A 136 -2.10 3.93 29.48
C ARG A 136 -2.82 3.27 28.33
N ASN A 137 -3.85 3.96 27.86
CA ASN A 137 -4.64 3.53 26.71
C ASN A 137 -4.25 4.29 25.46
N LEU A 138 -3.94 3.58 24.39
CA LEU A 138 -3.94 4.18 23.06
C LEU A 138 -5.38 4.29 22.58
N ASN A 139 -5.84 5.51 22.40
CA ASN A 139 -7.18 5.82 21.95
C ASN A 139 -7.15 6.42 20.55
N PHE A 140 -8.32 6.48 19.94
CA PHE A 140 -8.47 7.15 18.64
C PHE A 140 -9.78 7.94 18.59
N ARG A 141 -9.81 8.93 17.69
CA ARG A 141 -11.02 9.60 17.21
C ARG A 141 -11.06 9.60 15.70
N PHE A 142 -12.23 9.41 15.14
CA PHE A 142 -12.41 9.62 13.73
C PHE A 142 -12.53 11.10 13.39
N ARG A 143 -12.18 11.41 12.14
CA ARG A 143 -12.36 12.73 11.53
C ARG A 143 -13.46 12.69 10.48
N VAL A 144 -14.17 13.78 10.41
CA VAL A 144 -15.06 14.17 9.31
C VAL A 144 -14.59 15.50 8.73
N SER A 145 -15.20 15.99 7.68
CA SER A 145 -14.82 17.26 7.04
C SER A 145 -14.84 18.47 7.99
N SER A 146 -15.71 18.44 9.02
CA SER A 146 -15.83 19.51 10.02
C SER A 146 -14.84 19.38 11.19
N GLY A 147 -14.06 18.31 11.31
CA GLY A 147 -13.09 18.11 12.38
C GLY A 147 -13.14 16.73 13.04
N LEU A 148 -12.63 16.65 14.28
CA LEU A 148 -12.69 15.43 15.09
C LEU A 148 -14.09 15.18 15.64
N ILE A 149 -14.50 13.91 15.65
CA ILE A 149 -15.72 13.49 16.33
C ILE A 149 -15.38 13.33 17.81
N THR A 150 -15.92 14.23 18.64
CA THR A 150 -15.73 14.26 20.10
C THR A 150 -17.02 14.05 20.88
N SER A 151 -18.12 13.78 20.16
CA SER A 151 -19.42 13.44 20.75
C SER A 151 -19.41 12.05 21.36
N SER A 152 -20.36 11.79 22.24
CA SER A 152 -20.53 10.50 22.95
C SER A 152 -21.12 9.40 22.03
N ASP A 153 -20.51 9.26 20.83
CA ASP A 153 -21.01 8.37 19.77
C ASP A 153 -20.25 7.04 19.69
N TYR A 154 -19.18 6.86 20.51
CA TYR A 154 -18.38 5.65 20.44
C TYR A 154 -18.92 4.56 21.36
N ALA A 155 -18.84 3.33 20.89
CA ALA A 155 -19.07 2.13 21.67
C ALA A 155 -17.96 1.12 21.44
N LEU A 156 -17.56 0.41 22.48
CA LEU A 156 -16.47 -0.56 22.50
C LEU A 156 -16.95 -1.90 23.00
N VAL A 157 -16.51 -2.96 22.34
CA VAL A 157 -16.40 -4.31 22.91
C VAL A 157 -14.97 -4.80 22.69
N ALA A 158 -14.29 -5.13 23.76
CA ALA A 158 -12.97 -5.75 23.71
C ALA A 158 -12.92 -6.97 24.63
N THR A 159 -12.22 -8.02 24.18
CA THR A 159 -11.90 -9.20 25.01
C THR A 159 -10.42 -9.39 25.00
N SER A 160 -9.83 -9.52 26.19
CA SER A 160 -8.40 -9.77 26.39
C SER A 160 -8.19 -11.19 26.90
N LEU A 161 -7.12 -11.81 26.46
CA LEU A 161 -6.59 -13.06 26.99
C LEU A 161 -5.15 -12.79 27.45
N ASP A 162 -4.84 -13.05 28.71
CA ASP A 162 -3.48 -12.95 29.24
C ASP A 162 -2.70 -14.26 29.10
N GLN A 163 -1.41 -14.19 29.39
CA GLN A 163 -0.51 -15.35 29.33
C GLN A 163 -0.86 -16.48 30.33
N ASP A 164 -1.60 -16.17 31.41
CA ASP A 164 -2.03 -17.14 32.45
C ASP A 164 -3.38 -17.77 32.11
N GLY A 165 -3.97 -17.40 30.94
CA GLY A 165 -5.24 -17.93 30.49
C GLY A 165 -6.46 -17.22 31.06
N ASN A 166 -6.29 -16.10 31.78
CA ASN A 166 -7.40 -15.30 32.27
C ASN A 166 -8.00 -14.48 31.13
N THR A 167 -9.31 -14.28 31.17
CA THR A 167 -10.04 -13.48 30.21
C THR A 167 -10.65 -12.26 30.89
N ALA A 168 -10.53 -11.10 30.23
CA ALA A 168 -11.24 -9.89 30.61
C ALA A 168 -12.10 -9.39 29.46
N THR A 169 -13.23 -8.80 29.78
CA THR A 169 -14.12 -8.17 28.81
C THR A 169 -14.32 -6.70 29.18
N ARG A 170 -14.11 -5.83 28.21
CA ARG A 170 -14.40 -4.39 28.34
C ARG A 170 -15.57 -4.05 27.41
N VAL A 171 -16.59 -3.45 27.96
CA VAL A 171 -17.75 -2.96 27.21
C VAL A 171 -18.04 -1.53 27.62
N SER A 172 -18.17 -0.64 26.67
CA SER A 172 -18.61 0.73 26.92
C SER A 172 -19.50 1.23 25.80
N ALA A 173 -20.31 2.24 26.10
CA ALA A 173 -21.14 2.95 25.12
C ALA A 173 -21.27 4.41 25.56
N GLY A 174 -21.41 5.31 24.59
CA GLY A 174 -21.49 6.74 24.86
C GLY A 174 -20.13 7.37 25.19
N ASP A 175 -19.04 6.78 24.74
CA ASP A 175 -17.70 7.33 24.88
C ASP A 175 -17.42 8.43 23.84
N THR A 176 -16.48 9.32 24.15
CA THR A 176 -16.02 10.38 23.24
C THR A 176 -14.85 9.95 22.34
N GLN A 177 -14.41 8.68 22.46
CA GLN A 177 -13.29 8.10 21.72
C GLN A 177 -13.40 6.58 21.64
N GLY A 178 -12.73 6.02 20.64
CA GLY A 178 -12.50 4.57 20.56
C GLY A 178 -11.20 4.16 21.22
N TYR A 179 -11.01 2.85 21.39
CA TYR A 179 -9.91 2.21 22.11
C TYR A 179 -9.16 1.25 21.18
N ILE A 180 -7.83 1.22 21.27
CA ILE A 180 -6.98 0.28 20.56
C ILE A 180 -6.42 -0.78 21.52
N PHE A 181 -5.62 -0.39 22.50
CA PHE A 181 -5.09 -1.27 23.54
C PHE A 181 -4.54 -0.48 24.74
N GLN A 182 -4.27 -1.21 25.83
CA GLN A 182 -3.63 -0.67 27.03
C GLN A 182 -2.18 -1.18 27.11
N MET A 183 -1.27 -0.33 27.55
CA MET A 183 0.14 -0.66 27.78
C MET A 183 0.57 -0.39 29.20
N GLY A 184 1.42 -1.26 29.74
CA GLY A 184 2.18 -1.00 30.95
C GLY A 184 3.33 -0.01 30.74
N SER A 185 4.00 0.41 31.83
CA SER A 185 5.01 1.50 31.82
C SER A 185 6.44 1.07 31.51
N GLU A 186 6.68 -0.17 31.13
CA GLU A 186 8.05 -0.67 30.97
C GLU A 186 8.77 -0.11 29.76
N ASN A 187 10.01 0.35 29.98
CA ASN A 187 10.85 1.04 29.00
C ASN A 187 11.29 0.20 27.77
N SER A 188 11.07 -1.11 27.79
CA SER A 188 11.55 -2.04 26.76
C SER A 188 10.44 -2.67 25.92
N MET A 189 9.17 -2.32 26.16
CA MET A 189 8.03 -3.04 25.63
C MET A 189 7.30 -2.26 24.57
N SER A 190 6.78 -2.96 23.57
CA SER A 190 6.04 -2.38 22.47
C SER A 190 4.76 -3.16 22.22
N GLY A 191 3.64 -2.45 22.07
CA GLY A 191 2.39 -3.02 21.62
C GLY A 191 2.34 -3.06 20.09
N PHE A 192 1.56 -3.97 19.57
CA PHE A 192 1.21 -4.06 18.17
C PHE A 192 -0.30 -4.23 18.03
N ALA A 193 -0.90 -3.52 17.07
CA ALA A 193 -2.28 -3.79 16.68
C ALA A 193 -2.42 -3.74 15.16
N ARG A 194 -3.28 -4.60 14.63
CA ARG A 194 -3.78 -4.50 13.27
C ARG A 194 -5.29 -4.32 13.32
N CYS A 195 -5.73 -3.19 12.76
CA CYS A 195 -7.12 -2.78 12.77
C CYS A 195 -7.63 -2.61 11.34
N TYR A 196 -8.93 -2.76 11.19
CA TYR A 196 -9.65 -2.63 9.92
C TYR A 196 -10.75 -1.59 10.05
N VAL A 197 -10.87 -0.73 9.04
CA VAL A 197 -11.93 0.26 8.91
C VAL A 197 -12.62 0.04 7.56
N PRO A 198 -13.75 -0.69 7.53
CA PRO A 198 -14.49 -0.91 6.30
C PRO A 198 -15.30 0.32 5.93
N ARG A 199 -15.31 0.67 4.67
CA ARG A 199 -16.15 1.72 4.05
C ARG A 199 -16.25 3.01 4.87
N PRO A 200 -15.11 3.67 5.19
CA PRO A 200 -15.11 4.86 6.06
C PRO A 200 -15.87 6.05 5.46
N GLN A 201 -16.02 6.12 4.14
CA GLN A 201 -16.78 7.17 3.46
C GLN A 201 -18.29 7.03 3.64
N GLY A 202 -18.73 5.95 4.28
CA GLY A 202 -20.12 5.73 4.62
C GLY A 202 -21.00 5.40 3.40
N MET A 203 -22.07 4.68 3.68
CA MET A 203 -23.14 4.44 2.70
C MET A 203 -24.48 4.85 3.33
N GLY A 204 -24.60 6.13 3.66
CA GLY A 204 -25.81 6.75 4.16
C GLY A 204 -26.28 6.29 5.54
N THR A 205 -26.61 5.02 5.72
CA THR A 205 -27.14 4.47 6.99
C THR A 205 -26.13 3.62 7.76
N TYR A 206 -24.98 3.30 7.19
CA TYR A 206 -23.98 2.45 7.84
C TYR A 206 -23.14 3.26 8.84
N LYS A 207 -23.01 2.71 10.03
CA LYS A 207 -22.20 3.27 11.11
C LYS A 207 -20.77 2.77 10.98
N PRO A 208 -19.77 3.66 10.90
CA PRO A 208 -18.36 3.26 10.82
C PRO A 208 -17.94 2.39 11.99
N ARG A 209 -16.99 1.49 11.72
CA ARG A 209 -16.42 0.57 12.70
C ARG A 209 -14.91 0.54 12.54
N LEU A 210 -14.23 0.33 13.66
CA LEU A 210 -12.84 -0.08 13.70
C LEU A 210 -12.78 -1.37 14.51
N PHE A 211 -12.26 -2.43 13.94
CA PHE A 211 -12.11 -3.71 14.62
C PHE A 211 -10.76 -4.33 14.29
N GLY A 212 -10.26 -5.19 15.16
CA GLY A 212 -8.96 -5.81 14.95
C GLY A 212 -8.47 -6.61 16.14
N THR A 213 -7.17 -6.84 16.14
CA THR A 213 -6.46 -7.52 17.21
C THR A 213 -5.27 -6.70 17.65
N SER A 214 -4.92 -6.82 18.94
CA SER A 214 -3.68 -6.27 19.47
C SER A 214 -2.93 -7.32 20.30
N THR A 215 -1.64 -7.07 20.45
CA THR A 215 -0.78 -7.78 21.40
C THR A 215 0.02 -6.73 22.13
N ASN A 216 -0.04 -6.74 23.44
CA ASN A 216 0.52 -5.72 24.30
C ASN A 216 0.97 -6.34 25.64
N ILE A 217 1.70 -5.56 26.41
CA ILE A 217 2.15 -5.94 27.75
C ILE A 217 1.55 -4.97 28.74
N GLN A 218 0.85 -5.53 29.72
CA GLN A 218 0.17 -4.81 30.79
C GLN A 218 0.86 -5.02 32.15
N ASN A 219 0.33 -4.42 33.20
CA ASN A 219 0.71 -4.63 34.60
C ASN A 219 2.22 -4.46 34.86
N SER A 220 2.75 -3.27 34.59
CA SER A 220 4.17 -2.96 34.84
C SER A 220 5.15 -3.94 34.17
N GLY A 221 4.73 -4.50 33.02
CA GLY A 221 5.62 -5.27 32.17
C GLY A 221 5.63 -6.77 32.40
N SER A 222 4.70 -7.31 33.18
CA SER A 222 4.67 -8.74 33.49
C SER A 222 3.71 -9.55 32.62
N ASP A 223 2.60 -8.95 32.14
CA ASP A 223 1.52 -9.73 31.56
C ASP A 223 1.39 -9.47 30.06
N LEU A 224 1.78 -10.45 29.25
CA LEU A 224 1.49 -10.44 27.83
C LEU A 224 -0.01 -10.68 27.62
N THR A 225 -0.65 -9.77 26.88
CA THR A 225 -2.08 -9.85 26.53
C THR A 225 -2.29 -9.83 25.04
N SER A 226 -3.33 -10.53 24.62
CA SER A 226 -3.84 -10.49 23.24
C SER A 226 -5.30 -10.08 23.26
N ASP A 227 -5.63 -9.00 22.57
CA ASP A 227 -6.97 -8.45 22.58
C ASP A 227 -7.65 -8.63 21.23
N ARG A 228 -8.97 -8.81 21.26
CA ARG A 228 -9.86 -8.59 20.14
C ARG A 228 -10.66 -7.34 20.43
N ILE A 229 -10.64 -6.40 19.52
CA ILE A 229 -11.30 -5.09 19.68
C ILE A 229 -12.34 -4.87 18.60
N ALA A 230 -13.45 -4.28 18.98
CA ALA A 230 -14.46 -3.79 18.06
C ALA A 230 -15.02 -2.46 18.58
N ASN A 231 -14.78 -1.41 17.85
CA ASN A 231 -15.32 -0.10 18.10
C ASN A 231 -16.40 0.21 17.06
N LYS A 232 -17.50 0.79 17.50
CA LYS A 232 -18.57 1.31 16.65
C LYS A 232 -18.66 2.82 16.85
N LEU A 233 -18.84 3.56 15.80
CA LEU A 233 -19.21 4.97 15.85
C LEU A 233 -20.70 5.11 15.53
N ASP A 234 -21.46 5.70 16.42
CA ASP A 234 -22.89 5.96 16.26
C ASP A 234 -23.15 7.27 15.50
N ASN A 235 -22.49 7.40 14.36
CA ASN A 235 -22.52 8.57 13.48
C ASN A 235 -22.47 8.07 12.03
N THR A 236 -23.18 8.71 11.12
CA THR A 236 -23.27 8.32 9.71
C THR A 236 -22.51 9.23 8.76
N ASN A 237 -21.76 10.20 9.28
CA ASN A 237 -20.94 11.08 8.45
C ASN A 237 -19.79 10.31 7.79
N ALA A 238 -19.45 10.69 6.57
CA ALA A 238 -18.27 10.19 5.88
C ALA A 238 -16.99 10.56 6.64
N LEU A 239 -16.18 9.54 6.95
CA LEU A 239 -14.92 9.74 7.65
C LEU A 239 -13.86 10.21 6.66
N THR A 240 -13.08 11.21 7.04
CA THR A 240 -11.95 11.71 6.24
C THR A 240 -10.61 11.31 6.80
N GLY A 241 -10.56 10.87 8.07
CA GLY A 241 -9.30 10.53 8.72
C GLY A 241 -9.47 9.98 10.12
N ILE A 242 -8.34 9.84 10.81
CA ILE A 242 -8.26 9.26 12.14
C ILE A 242 -7.13 9.94 12.95
N TYR A 243 -7.36 10.09 14.24
CA TYR A 243 -6.47 10.75 15.19
C TYR A 243 -6.20 9.81 16.35
N PHE A 244 -4.92 9.56 16.68
CA PHE A 244 -4.50 8.67 17.76
C PHE A 244 -3.86 9.48 18.87
N PHE A 245 -4.18 9.16 20.12
CA PHE A 245 -3.73 9.91 21.30
C PHE A 245 -3.83 9.08 22.59
N ASP A 246 -3.13 9.51 23.62
CA ASP A 246 -3.37 9.10 25.00
C ASP A 246 -4.37 10.06 25.64
N VAL A 247 -5.42 9.52 26.27
CA VAL A 247 -6.51 10.33 26.85
C VAL A 247 -6.04 11.33 27.90
N ASP A 248 -4.97 11.02 28.62
CA ASP A 248 -4.39 11.89 29.64
C ASP A 248 -3.37 12.89 29.07
N GLY A 249 -3.20 12.93 27.75
CA GLY A 249 -2.31 13.85 27.07
C GLY A 249 -0.83 13.54 27.24
N SER A 250 -0.49 12.32 27.61
CA SER A 250 0.91 11.89 27.73
C SER A 250 1.61 11.87 26.38
N VAL A 251 2.92 12.03 26.41
CA VAL A 251 3.74 11.96 25.20
C VAL A 251 3.74 10.53 24.64
N ILE A 252 3.62 10.44 23.34
CA ILE A 252 3.59 9.18 22.61
C ILE A 252 5.01 8.87 22.10
N TYR A 253 5.68 7.91 22.73
CA TYR A 253 7.03 7.50 22.32
C TYR A 253 7.03 6.23 21.46
N GLY A 254 7.91 6.19 20.47
CA GLY A 254 8.22 5.02 19.69
C GLY A 254 7.05 4.46 18.88
N LEU A 255 5.95 5.22 18.75
CA LEU A 255 4.78 4.81 17.99
C LEU A 255 4.99 5.03 16.50
N GLN A 256 4.74 4.02 15.71
CA GLN A 256 4.55 4.14 14.27
C GLN A 256 3.16 3.66 13.89
N ILE A 257 2.46 4.45 13.10
CA ILE A 257 1.19 4.06 12.51
C ILE A 257 1.33 4.10 10.99
N LYS A 258 0.86 3.03 10.35
CA LYS A 258 0.76 2.91 8.89
C LYS A 258 -0.69 2.65 8.52
N ILE A 259 -1.18 3.37 7.53
CA ILE A 259 -2.53 3.22 6.99
C ILE A 259 -2.42 2.77 5.54
N TYR A 260 -3.11 1.69 5.23
CA TYR A 260 -3.16 1.08 3.90
C TYR A 260 -4.60 1.04 3.39
N GLY A 261 -4.77 1.25 2.09
CA GLY A 261 -5.98 0.92 1.36
C GLY A 261 -5.91 -0.52 0.83
N VAL A 262 -7.03 -1.22 0.86
CA VAL A 262 -7.19 -2.56 0.26
C VAL A 262 -7.90 -2.37 -1.08
N ALA A 263 -7.21 -2.76 -2.15
CA ALA A 263 -7.76 -2.72 -3.51
C ALA A 263 -8.65 -3.94 -3.78
#